data_e77eba4376df82e233b2f670324314fe
#
_entry.id   e77eba4376df82e233b2f670324314fe
#
_cell.length_a   1.000
_cell.length_b   1.000
_cell.length_c   1.000
_cell.angle_alpha   90.00
_cell.angle_beta   90.00
_cell.angle_gamma   90.00
#
_symmetry.space_group_name_H-M   'P 1'
#
loop_
_entity.id
_entity.type
_entity.pdbx_description
1 polymer ?
#
loop_
_entity_poly.entity_id
_entity_poly.type
_entity_poly.pdbx_seq_one_letter_code
_entity_poly.pdbx_strand_id
1 'polypeptide(L)'
;MNVHHLELFYYVARYGGIMEAVRNMPYGIQQPAISAQVAQLEEFLGVTLFQRRPFALTPPGEKLFHFIYPFFSGLDKLAEELQGGEARRLRIGASTLILRDHLPELVLAMKRKFPGLKVSMREGYPAQLESLLLKDEVDVVVTLIEKKPIPGINSLVLIQLPLVLLVEKSSKLTTAEQLWKRDKIDETLICLPAGEALTRGFLEQLGELDVEWFPGIEASSVSLVETYVARGLGIGVAVAVPDKTPTPNVRALPLPGFPPAVIGALWRGKTTPVLQAFLAEAQVHAKLLSEGRTGVGTRTP
;
A
#
# COMPACT_ATOMS: atom_id res chain seq x y z
N MET A 1 29.75 -15.27 -18.77
CA MET A 1 28.36 -14.93 -18.33
C MET A 1 27.63 -14.30 -19.52
N ASN A 2 26.47 -14.83 -19.90
CA ASN A 2 25.68 -14.33 -21.01
C ASN A 2 24.54 -13.44 -20.49
N VAL A 3 24.34 -12.24 -21.06
CA VAL A 3 23.27 -11.30 -20.66
C VAL A 3 21.88 -11.93 -20.84
N HIS A 4 21.69 -12.74 -21.89
CA HIS A 4 20.42 -13.43 -22.11
C HIS A 4 20.11 -14.46 -21.00
N HIS A 5 21.11 -15.14 -20.44
CA HIS A 5 20.87 -16.03 -19.29
C HIS A 5 20.47 -15.24 -18.04
N LEU A 6 21.03 -14.03 -17.85
CA LEU A 6 20.60 -13.12 -16.76
C LEU A 6 19.18 -12.63 -16.98
N GLU A 7 18.79 -12.32 -18.21
CA GLU A 7 17.43 -11.94 -18.58
C GLU A 7 16.44 -13.06 -18.25
N LEU A 8 16.73 -14.30 -18.67
CA LEU A 8 15.87 -15.44 -18.36
C LEU A 8 15.73 -15.68 -16.86
N PHE A 9 16.84 -15.61 -16.13
CA PHE A 9 16.79 -15.69 -14.67
C PHE A 9 15.99 -14.55 -14.05
N TYR A 10 16.12 -13.32 -14.56
CA TYR A 10 15.32 -12.16 -14.12
C TYR A 10 13.81 -12.45 -14.25
N TYR A 11 13.36 -12.96 -15.40
CA TYR A 11 11.93 -13.29 -15.59
C TYR A 11 11.48 -14.43 -14.67
N VAL A 12 12.29 -15.49 -14.51
CA VAL A 12 11.98 -16.61 -13.61
C VAL A 12 11.85 -16.14 -12.15
N ALA A 13 12.77 -15.30 -11.70
CA ALA A 13 12.75 -14.74 -10.35
C ALA A 13 11.57 -13.77 -10.14
N ARG A 14 11.32 -12.90 -11.14
CA ARG A 14 10.25 -11.91 -11.09
C ARG A 14 8.86 -12.53 -11.00
N TYR A 15 8.60 -13.57 -11.79
CA TYR A 15 7.29 -14.19 -11.88
C TYR A 15 7.11 -15.43 -10.99
N GLY A 16 8.12 -15.79 -10.20
CA GLY A 16 7.99 -16.86 -9.21
C GLY A 16 8.04 -18.26 -9.80
N GLY A 17 8.72 -18.45 -10.96
CA GLY A 17 8.93 -19.76 -11.55
C GLY A 17 9.02 -19.76 -13.07
N ILE A 18 9.55 -20.88 -13.61
CA ILE A 18 9.82 -21.00 -15.06
C ILE A 18 8.53 -20.97 -15.88
N MET A 19 7.46 -21.63 -15.42
CA MET A 19 6.18 -21.67 -16.14
C MET A 19 5.53 -20.28 -16.20
N GLU A 20 5.58 -19.53 -15.11
CA GLU A 20 5.05 -18.16 -15.09
C GLU A 20 5.94 -17.21 -15.91
N ALA A 21 7.26 -17.41 -15.93
CA ALA A 21 8.14 -16.68 -16.81
C ALA A 21 7.77 -16.90 -18.30
N VAL A 22 7.56 -18.14 -18.76
CA VAL A 22 7.14 -18.46 -20.14
C VAL A 22 5.88 -17.70 -20.54
N ARG A 23 4.91 -17.54 -19.64
CA ARG A 23 3.64 -16.86 -19.91
C ARG A 23 3.76 -15.33 -20.00
N ASN A 24 4.80 -14.77 -19.37
CA ASN A 24 4.93 -13.33 -19.18
C ASN A 24 6.15 -12.73 -19.92
N MET A 25 6.91 -13.55 -20.64
CA MET A 25 8.01 -13.02 -21.45
C MET A 25 7.49 -12.31 -22.71
N PRO A 26 8.15 -11.22 -23.14
CA PRO A 26 7.73 -10.44 -24.30
C PRO A 26 7.93 -11.15 -25.64
N TYR A 27 8.59 -12.30 -25.65
CA TYR A 27 8.84 -13.12 -26.83
C TYR A 27 8.61 -14.61 -26.54
N GLY A 28 8.30 -15.38 -27.59
CA GLY A 28 8.01 -16.81 -27.44
C GLY A 28 9.27 -17.61 -27.10
N ILE A 29 9.29 -18.24 -25.95
CA ILE A 29 10.32 -19.16 -25.51
C ILE A 29 9.69 -20.36 -24.80
N GLN A 30 10.26 -21.54 -24.97
CA GLN A 30 9.73 -22.76 -24.35
C GLN A 30 10.42 -23.04 -23.02
N GLN A 31 9.69 -23.65 -22.09
CA GLN A 31 10.17 -24.01 -20.76
C GLN A 31 11.52 -24.78 -20.76
N PRO A 32 11.76 -25.79 -21.63
CA PRO A 32 13.05 -26.49 -21.64
C PRO A 32 14.23 -25.56 -21.95
N ALA A 33 14.04 -24.59 -22.83
CA ALA A 33 15.10 -23.62 -23.18
C ALA A 33 15.45 -22.72 -21.99
N ILE A 34 14.45 -22.18 -21.27
CA ILE A 34 14.70 -21.39 -20.05
C ILE A 34 15.42 -22.24 -19.01
N SER A 35 14.94 -23.46 -18.77
CA SER A 35 15.57 -24.38 -17.78
C SER A 35 17.04 -24.65 -18.12
N ALA A 36 17.36 -24.93 -19.37
CA ALA A 36 18.72 -25.24 -19.79
C ALA A 36 19.66 -24.02 -19.65
N GLN A 37 19.20 -22.85 -20.08
CA GLN A 37 20.02 -21.64 -20.05
C GLN A 37 20.23 -21.08 -18.65
N VAL A 38 19.23 -21.21 -17.76
CA VAL A 38 19.42 -20.84 -16.34
C VAL A 38 20.33 -21.85 -15.66
N ALA A 39 20.26 -23.16 -15.96
CA ALA A 39 21.20 -24.15 -15.44
C ALA A 39 22.66 -23.83 -15.89
N GLN A 40 22.87 -23.39 -17.12
CA GLN A 40 24.19 -22.92 -17.57
C GLN A 40 24.65 -21.67 -16.79
N LEU A 41 23.75 -20.78 -16.39
CA LEU A 41 24.10 -19.64 -15.55
C LEU A 41 24.53 -20.10 -14.15
N GLU A 42 23.79 -21.03 -13.55
CA GLU A 42 24.13 -21.64 -12.26
C GLU A 42 25.48 -22.33 -12.28
N GLU A 43 25.73 -23.11 -13.35
CA GLU A 43 27.03 -23.78 -13.57
C GLU A 43 28.17 -22.75 -13.71
N PHE A 44 27.99 -21.70 -14.52
CA PHE A 44 28.98 -20.63 -14.67
C PHE A 44 29.30 -19.91 -13.36
N LEU A 45 28.29 -19.70 -12.52
CA LEU A 45 28.44 -19.01 -11.23
C LEU A 45 28.89 -19.95 -10.10
N GLY A 46 28.80 -21.26 -10.31
CA GLY A 46 29.11 -22.27 -9.29
C GLY A 46 28.12 -22.29 -8.11
N VAL A 47 26.92 -21.75 -8.28
CA VAL A 47 25.90 -21.66 -7.23
C VAL A 47 24.50 -21.92 -7.78
N THR A 48 23.63 -22.50 -6.95
CA THR A 48 22.20 -22.64 -7.27
C THR A 48 21.48 -21.33 -6.98
N LEU A 49 20.68 -20.84 -7.93
CA LEU A 49 20.00 -19.54 -7.83
C LEU A 49 18.57 -19.69 -7.29
N PHE A 50 17.91 -20.85 -7.46
CA PHE A 50 16.57 -21.09 -6.93
C PHE A 50 16.30 -22.58 -6.67
N GLN A 51 15.41 -22.83 -5.73
CA GLN A 51 14.80 -24.14 -5.51
C GLN A 51 13.59 -24.30 -6.44
N ARG A 52 13.36 -25.51 -6.93
CA ARG A 52 12.30 -25.76 -7.92
C ARG A 52 10.96 -26.13 -7.31
N ARG A 53 10.95 -26.74 -6.13
CA ARG A 53 9.73 -27.22 -5.45
C ARG A 53 9.89 -27.17 -3.92
N PRO A 54 9.18 -26.27 -3.21
CA PRO A 54 8.47 -25.12 -3.78
C PRO A 54 9.47 -24.13 -4.42
N PHE A 55 8.98 -23.29 -5.35
CA PHE A 55 9.85 -22.27 -5.93
C PHE A 55 10.25 -21.25 -4.87
N ALA A 56 11.55 -21.05 -4.70
CA ALA A 56 12.12 -20.02 -3.83
C ALA A 56 13.51 -19.64 -4.33
N LEU A 57 13.85 -18.36 -4.30
CA LEU A 57 15.22 -17.92 -4.55
C LEU A 57 16.13 -18.39 -3.41
N THR A 58 17.36 -18.76 -3.75
CA THR A 58 18.42 -18.95 -2.77
C THR A 58 19.04 -17.60 -2.38
N PRO A 59 19.80 -17.47 -1.26
CA PRO A 59 20.50 -16.23 -0.96
C PRO A 59 21.39 -15.70 -2.09
N PRO A 60 22.17 -16.55 -2.83
CA PRO A 60 22.84 -16.10 -4.06
C PRO A 60 21.87 -15.62 -5.15
N GLY A 61 20.73 -16.31 -5.32
CA GLY A 61 19.68 -15.92 -6.27
C GLY A 61 19.06 -14.57 -5.95
N GLU A 62 18.73 -14.32 -4.69
CA GLU A 62 18.24 -13.02 -4.23
C GLU A 62 19.26 -11.90 -4.48
N LYS A 63 20.51 -12.14 -4.15
CA LYS A 63 21.60 -11.17 -4.39
C LYS A 63 21.76 -10.86 -5.87
N LEU A 64 21.76 -11.87 -6.74
CA LEU A 64 21.84 -11.68 -8.19
C LEU A 64 20.61 -10.95 -8.70
N PHE A 65 19.41 -11.35 -8.29
CA PHE A 65 18.16 -10.72 -8.70
C PHE A 65 18.14 -9.24 -8.35
N HIS A 66 18.49 -8.88 -7.11
CA HIS A 66 18.58 -7.47 -6.68
C HIS A 66 19.55 -6.65 -7.50
N PHE A 67 20.67 -7.25 -7.91
CA PHE A 67 21.70 -6.58 -8.72
C PHE A 67 21.23 -6.31 -10.15
N ILE A 68 20.62 -7.30 -10.82
CA ILE A 68 20.21 -7.20 -12.24
C ILE A 68 18.84 -6.54 -12.42
N TYR A 69 18.02 -6.54 -11.38
CA TYR A 69 16.64 -6.03 -11.41
C TYR A 69 16.54 -4.59 -11.94
N PRO A 70 17.32 -3.60 -11.43
CA PRO A 70 17.22 -2.22 -11.92
C PRO A 70 17.54 -2.08 -13.41
N PHE A 71 18.42 -2.92 -13.93
CA PHE A 71 18.79 -2.91 -15.35
C PHE A 71 17.66 -3.42 -16.23
N PHE A 72 17.16 -4.63 -15.99
CA PHE A 72 16.11 -5.21 -16.84
C PHE A 72 14.76 -4.51 -16.69
N SER A 73 14.38 -4.10 -15.50
CA SER A 73 13.15 -3.31 -15.30
C SER A 73 13.23 -1.91 -15.92
N GLY A 74 14.43 -1.36 -16.03
CA GLY A 74 14.68 -0.06 -16.67
C GLY A 74 14.62 -0.13 -18.20
N LEU A 75 14.96 -1.27 -18.83
CA LEU A 75 14.93 -1.42 -20.28
C LEU A 75 13.51 -1.29 -20.86
N ASP A 76 12.51 -1.89 -20.22
CA ASP A 76 11.12 -1.79 -20.63
C ASP A 76 10.65 -0.32 -20.60
N LYS A 77 11.02 0.41 -19.53
CA LYS A 77 10.72 1.84 -19.42
C LYS A 77 11.42 2.69 -20.50
N LEU A 78 12.69 2.40 -20.74
CA LEU A 78 13.46 3.11 -21.76
C LEU A 78 12.92 2.83 -23.18
N ALA A 79 12.51 1.59 -23.47
CA ALA A 79 11.91 1.26 -24.75
C ALA A 79 10.60 2.03 -24.99
N GLU A 80 9.76 2.15 -23.97
CA GLU A 80 8.54 2.97 -24.02
C GLU A 80 8.87 4.46 -24.26
N GLU A 81 9.91 5.00 -23.60
CA GLU A 81 10.37 6.39 -23.76
C GLU A 81 10.92 6.64 -25.19
N LEU A 82 11.74 5.73 -25.72
CA LEU A 82 12.35 5.85 -27.05
C LEU A 82 11.34 5.73 -28.20
N GLN A 83 10.23 5.04 -28.00
CA GLN A 83 9.14 4.92 -28.97
C GLN A 83 8.25 6.18 -29.05
N GLY A 84 8.67 7.29 -28.41
CA GLY A 84 7.93 8.57 -28.44
C GLY A 84 6.67 8.58 -27.57
N GLY A 85 6.46 7.52 -26.80
CA GLY A 85 5.55 7.51 -25.68
C GLY A 85 6.23 8.17 -24.49
N GLU A 86 6.13 9.51 -24.34
CA GLU A 86 6.22 10.05 -22.98
C GLU A 86 5.40 9.10 -22.13
N ALA A 87 6.00 8.53 -21.07
CA ALA A 87 5.36 7.52 -20.23
C ALA A 87 4.07 8.07 -19.61
N ARG A 88 3.00 8.10 -20.43
CA ARG A 88 1.65 8.51 -20.01
C ARG A 88 0.96 7.37 -19.26
N ARG A 89 1.75 6.70 -18.43
CA ARG A 89 1.27 5.61 -17.58
C ARG A 89 1.62 5.92 -16.14
N LEU A 90 0.68 5.67 -15.25
CA LEU A 90 0.87 5.77 -13.80
C LEU A 90 0.20 4.57 -13.13
N ARG A 91 1.01 3.77 -12.42
CA ARG A 91 0.56 2.61 -11.66
C ARG A 91 0.54 2.98 -10.19
N ILE A 92 -0.63 2.97 -9.58
CA ILE A 92 -0.85 3.44 -8.21
C ILE A 92 -1.26 2.27 -7.33
N GLY A 93 -0.59 2.11 -6.19
CA GLY A 93 -1.01 1.23 -5.11
C GLY A 93 -1.61 2.04 -3.96
N ALA A 94 -2.74 1.63 -3.40
CA ALA A 94 -3.30 2.27 -2.21
C ALA A 94 -4.31 1.36 -1.49
N SER A 95 -4.72 1.75 -0.28
CA SER A 95 -5.82 1.09 0.43
C SER A 95 -7.17 1.40 -0.23
N THR A 96 -8.17 0.53 0.02
CA THR A 96 -9.55 0.69 -0.50
C THR A 96 -10.11 2.09 -0.28
N LEU A 97 -9.94 2.63 0.92
CA LEU A 97 -10.45 3.96 1.28
C LEU A 97 -9.86 5.05 0.37
N ILE A 98 -8.54 5.03 0.17
CA ILE A 98 -7.84 6.02 -0.66
C ILE A 98 -8.25 5.86 -2.13
N LEU A 99 -8.32 4.61 -2.64
CA LEU A 99 -8.72 4.33 -4.01
C LEU A 99 -10.13 4.80 -4.32
N ARG A 100 -11.07 4.63 -3.37
CA ARG A 100 -12.48 4.97 -3.56
C ARG A 100 -12.78 6.45 -3.37
N ASP A 101 -12.26 7.05 -2.28
CA ASP A 101 -12.75 8.35 -1.81
C ASP A 101 -11.83 9.51 -2.21
N HIS A 102 -10.55 9.27 -2.52
CA HIS A 102 -9.58 10.34 -2.79
C HIS A 102 -8.93 10.25 -4.17
N LEU A 103 -8.66 9.06 -4.66
CA LEU A 103 -7.95 8.89 -5.93
C LEU A 103 -8.73 9.34 -7.18
N PRO A 104 -10.07 9.22 -7.25
CA PRO A 104 -10.80 9.66 -8.45
C PRO A 104 -10.53 11.12 -8.83
N GLU A 105 -10.52 12.03 -7.86
CA GLU A 105 -10.25 13.45 -8.12
C GLU A 105 -8.81 13.70 -8.57
N LEU A 106 -7.84 13.01 -7.93
CA LEU A 106 -6.43 13.07 -8.34
C LEU A 106 -6.24 12.57 -9.78
N VAL A 107 -6.89 11.47 -10.14
CA VAL A 107 -6.82 10.93 -11.51
C VAL A 107 -7.47 11.90 -12.52
N LEU A 108 -8.58 12.54 -12.18
CA LEU A 108 -9.19 13.56 -13.03
C LEU A 108 -8.25 14.74 -13.25
N ALA A 109 -7.60 15.24 -12.21
CA ALA A 109 -6.60 16.31 -12.29
C ALA A 109 -5.42 15.89 -13.17
N MET A 110 -4.91 14.67 -12.99
CA MET A 110 -3.81 14.12 -13.77
C MET A 110 -4.17 13.94 -15.25
N LYS A 111 -5.37 13.45 -15.57
CA LYS A 111 -5.82 13.31 -16.98
C LYS A 111 -5.98 14.64 -17.69
N ARG A 112 -6.30 15.72 -16.97
CA ARG A 112 -6.32 17.09 -17.53
C ARG A 112 -4.91 17.57 -17.88
N LYS A 113 -3.91 17.29 -17.03
CA LYS A 113 -2.49 17.67 -17.24
C LYS A 113 -1.80 16.81 -18.29
N PHE A 114 -2.16 15.52 -18.35
CA PHE A 114 -1.55 14.53 -19.25
C PHE A 114 -2.65 13.85 -20.09
N PRO A 115 -3.07 14.45 -21.20
CA PRO A 115 -4.04 13.82 -22.11
C PRO A 115 -3.53 12.46 -22.59
N GLY A 116 -4.38 11.43 -22.51
CA GLY A 116 -4.01 10.06 -22.85
C GLY A 116 -3.32 9.26 -21.72
N LEU A 117 -3.20 9.82 -20.51
CA LEU A 117 -2.67 9.11 -19.35
C LEU A 117 -3.43 7.80 -19.08
N LYS A 118 -2.70 6.69 -19.08
CA LYS A 118 -3.20 5.38 -18.65
C LYS A 118 -2.90 5.21 -17.17
N VAL A 119 -3.93 4.91 -16.39
CA VAL A 119 -3.79 4.69 -14.94
C VAL A 119 -4.19 3.27 -14.63
N SER A 120 -3.37 2.57 -13.87
CA SER A 120 -3.72 1.28 -13.27
C SER A 120 -3.62 1.36 -11.75
N MET A 121 -4.48 0.65 -11.06
CA MET A 121 -4.63 0.69 -9.62
C MET A 121 -4.45 -0.69 -9.03
N ARG A 122 -3.80 -0.78 -7.87
CA ARG A 122 -3.66 -1.98 -7.06
C ARG A 122 -4.11 -1.66 -5.64
N GLU A 123 -4.97 -2.50 -5.13
CA GLU A 123 -5.40 -2.46 -3.73
C GLU A 123 -4.51 -3.35 -2.88
N GLY A 124 -4.26 -2.94 -1.64
CA GLY A 124 -3.52 -3.76 -0.68
C GLY A 124 -3.31 -3.07 0.66
N TYR A 125 -2.81 -3.85 1.60
CA TYR A 125 -2.30 -3.37 2.88
C TYR A 125 -0.87 -2.82 2.74
N PRO A 126 -0.38 -2.01 3.68
CA PRO A 126 0.94 -1.38 3.61
C PRO A 126 2.06 -2.33 3.18
N ALA A 127 2.23 -3.47 3.83
CA ALA A 127 3.28 -4.44 3.51
C ALA A 127 3.15 -5.03 2.09
N GLN A 128 1.92 -5.29 1.62
CA GLN A 128 1.68 -5.76 0.26
C GLN A 128 2.01 -4.68 -0.77
N LEU A 129 1.59 -3.44 -0.51
CA LEU A 129 1.84 -2.29 -1.37
C LEU A 129 3.34 -1.97 -1.47
N GLU A 130 4.07 -2.07 -0.37
CA GLU A 130 5.53 -1.96 -0.34
C GLU A 130 6.19 -3.07 -1.17
N SER A 131 5.71 -4.31 -1.07
CA SER A 131 6.19 -5.41 -1.92
C SER A 131 5.95 -5.14 -3.40
N LEU A 132 4.78 -4.60 -3.79
CA LEU A 132 4.50 -4.21 -5.18
C LEU A 132 5.44 -3.10 -5.66
N LEU A 133 5.74 -2.13 -4.79
CA LEU A 133 6.68 -1.06 -5.09
C LEU A 133 8.11 -1.59 -5.25
N LEU A 134 8.55 -2.49 -4.39
CA LEU A 134 9.86 -3.13 -4.47
C LEU A 134 10.03 -3.99 -5.72
N LYS A 135 8.94 -4.57 -6.23
CA LYS A 135 8.89 -5.35 -7.47
C LYS A 135 8.62 -4.51 -8.72
N ASP A 136 8.61 -3.16 -8.62
CA ASP A 136 8.24 -2.23 -9.69
C ASP A 136 6.89 -2.56 -10.38
N GLU A 137 5.96 -3.18 -9.65
CA GLU A 137 4.61 -3.43 -10.14
C GLU A 137 3.72 -2.18 -10.05
N VAL A 138 4.08 -1.24 -9.18
CA VAL A 138 3.49 0.10 -9.06
C VAL A 138 4.57 1.18 -9.07
N ASP A 139 4.23 2.38 -9.50
CA ASP A 139 5.15 3.53 -9.57
C ASP A 139 5.12 4.35 -8.28
N VAL A 140 3.97 4.36 -7.63
CA VAL A 140 3.71 5.07 -6.38
C VAL A 140 2.71 4.30 -5.52
N VAL A 141 2.93 4.37 -4.22
CA VAL A 141 2.00 3.84 -3.22
C VAL A 141 1.54 4.98 -2.33
N VAL A 142 0.22 5.08 -2.08
CA VAL A 142 -0.35 5.99 -1.07
C VAL A 142 -0.91 5.16 0.06
N THR A 143 -0.27 5.23 1.23
CA THR A 143 -0.57 4.34 2.36
C THR A 143 -0.18 4.97 3.70
N LEU A 144 -0.43 4.25 4.79
CA LEU A 144 0.17 4.53 6.09
C LEU A 144 1.70 4.40 5.98
N ILE A 145 2.41 5.43 6.43
CA ILE A 145 3.87 5.41 6.53
C ILE A 145 4.26 5.02 7.95
N GLU A 146 5.10 3.98 8.06
CA GLU A 146 5.72 3.62 9.32
C GLU A 146 6.92 4.54 9.63
N LYS A 147 7.26 4.64 10.92
CA LYS A 147 8.36 5.52 11.40
C LYS A 147 9.75 5.14 10.85
N LYS A 148 9.94 3.90 10.36
CA LYS A 148 11.24 3.44 9.87
C LYS A 148 11.32 3.62 8.35
N PRO A 149 12.31 4.38 7.85
CA PRO A 149 12.55 4.48 6.41
C PRO A 149 12.90 3.11 5.82
N ILE A 150 12.28 2.78 4.69
CA ILE A 150 12.62 1.56 3.95
C ILE A 150 13.78 1.90 3.01
N PRO A 151 14.91 1.17 3.06
CA PRO A 151 16.05 1.44 2.20
C PRO A 151 15.67 1.45 0.71
N GLY A 152 16.06 2.50 -0.01
CA GLY A 152 15.78 2.64 -1.45
C GLY A 152 14.36 3.09 -1.80
N ILE A 153 13.50 3.37 -0.81
CA ILE A 153 12.18 3.95 -1.00
C ILE A 153 12.20 5.41 -0.53
N ASN A 154 11.73 6.30 -1.40
CA ASN A 154 11.47 7.69 -1.05
C ASN A 154 10.08 7.81 -0.45
N SER A 155 9.90 8.77 0.46
CA SER A 155 8.61 9.03 1.10
C SER A 155 8.29 10.51 1.13
N LEU A 156 6.99 10.81 1.06
CA LEU A 156 6.43 12.14 1.19
C LEU A 156 5.21 12.07 2.11
N VAL A 157 5.28 12.71 3.26
CA VAL A 157 4.13 12.83 4.16
C VAL A 157 3.07 13.70 3.50
N LEU A 158 1.83 13.20 3.42
CA LEU A 158 0.68 13.92 2.86
C LEU A 158 -0.21 14.50 3.95
N ILE A 159 -0.64 13.68 4.90
CA ILE A 159 -1.55 14.10 5.97
C ILE A 159 -1.34 13.25 7.24
N GLN A 160 -1.62 13.84 8.40
CA GLN A 160 -1.69 13.15 9.68
C GLN A 160 -3.14 13.14 10.16
N LEU A 161 -3.66 11.96 10.44
CA LEU A 161 -5.05 11.75 10.84
C LEU A 161 -5.10 11.28 12.30
N PRO A 162 -5.78 12.00 13.21
CA PRO A 162 -5.97 11.54 14.57
C PRO A 162 -6.69 10.20 14.62
N LEU A 163 -6.33 9.35 15.58
CA LEU A 163 -7.09 8.14 15.88
C LEU A 163 -8.38 8.49 16.62
N VAL A 164 -9.39 7.68 16.39
CA VAL A 164 -10.69 7.77 17.06
C VAL A 164 -11.20 6.38 17.42
N LEU A 165 -11.97 6.29 18.50
CA LEU A 165 -12.87 5.17 18.71
C LEU A 165 -14.20 5.44 18.03
N LEU A 166 -14.71 4.44 17.34
CA LEU A 166 -16.04 4.42 16.76
C LEU A 166 -16.97 3.69 17.72
N VAL A 167 -18.04 4.33 18.09
CA VAL A 167 -19.08 3.75 18.94
C VAL A 167 -20.43 3.87 18.27
N GLU A 168 -21.35 2.97 18.58
CA GLU A 168 -22.74 3.13 18.16
C GLU A 168 -23.30 4.45 18.68
N LYS A 169 -24.13 5.11 17.90
CA LYS A 169 -24.69 6.44 18.24
C LYS A 169 -25.48 6.43 19.57
N SER A 170 -26.12 5.32 19.88
CA SER A 170 -26.86 5.08 21.13
C SER A 170 -25.98 4.84 22.36
N SER A 171 -24.68 4.60 22.19
CA SER A 171 -23.73 4.34 23.27
C SER A 171 -23.72 5.48 24.27
N LYS A 172 -23.66 5.16 25.58
CA LYS A 172 -23.55 6.13 26.69
C LYS A 172 -22.12 6.68 26.87
N LEU A 173 -21.13 6.08 26.22
CA LEU A 173 -19.75 6.55 26.27
C LEU A 173 -19.65 7.94 25.65
N THR A 174 -19.07 8.88 26.34
CA THR A 174 -18.83 10.25 25.86
C THR A 174 -17.36 10.51 25.56
N THR A 175 -16.46 9.81 26.23
CA THR A 175 -15.00 9.88 26.00
C THR A 175 -14.37 8.50 26.11
N ALA A 176 -13.17 8.34 25.52
CA ALA A 176 -12.41 7.10 25.59
C ALA A 176 -11.90 6.80 27.02
N GLU A 177 -11.59 7.84 27.81
CA GLU A 177 -11.11 7.72 29.20
C GLU A 177 -12.12 7.01 30.12
N GLN A 178 -13.39 7.01 29.75
CA GLN A 178 -14.39 6.24 30.49
C GLN A 178 -14.19 4.73 30.38
N LEU A 179 -13.53 4.25 29.29
CA LEU A 179 -13.16 2.86 29.16
C LEU A 179 -11.88 2.57 29.97
N TRP A 180 -10.88 3.45 29.89
CA TRP A 180 -9.59 3.26 30.59
C TRP A 180 -9.71 3.24 32.12
N LYS A 181 -10.76 3.82 32.65
CA LYS A 181 -11.03 3.86 34.12
C LYS A 181 -11.73 2.62 34.65
N ARG A 182 -12.04 1.65 33.78
CA ARG A 182 -12.72 0.42 34.21
C ARG A 182 -11.70 -0.66 34.54
N ASP A 183 -11.97 -1.46 35.51
CA ASP A 183 -11.16 -2.64 35.84
C ASP A 183 -11.17 -3.65 34.71
N LYS A 184 -12.24 -3.66 33.92
CA LYS A 184 -12.39 -4.50 32.75
C LYS A 184 -13.22 -3.82 31.67
N ILE A 185 -12.79 -3.93 30.41
CA ILE A 185 -13.56 -3.50 29.25
C ILE A 185 -14.27 -4.73 28.68
N ASP A 186 -15.60 -4.75 28.80
CA ASP A 186 -16.41 -5.88 28.33
C ASP A 186 -16.80 -5.75 26.84
N GLU A 187 -16.69 -4.56 26.25
CA GLU A 187 -17.00 -4.32 24.86
C GLU A 187 -15.97 -4.99 23.94
N THR A 188 -16.46 -5.61 22.88
CA THR A 188 -15.61 -6.20 21.84
C THR A 188 -14.84 -5.13 21.11
N LEU A 189 -13.52 -5.22 21.09
CA LEU A 189 -12.66 -4.38 20.24
C LEU A 189 -12.74 -4.86 18.79
N ILE A 190 -13.11 -3.96 17.88
CA ILE A 190 -13.17 -4.19 16.43
C ILE A 190 -12.08 -3.34 15.76
N CYS A 191 -11.12 -3.97 15.09
CA CYS A 191 -10.00 -3.27 14.48
C CYS A 191 -9.55 -3.96 13.18
N LEU A 192 -8.55 -3.41 12.52
CA LEU A 192 -7.83 -4.09 11.46
C LEU A 192 -6.98 -5.23 12.06
N PRO A 193 -6.48 -6.18 11.25
CA PRO A 193 -5.56 -7.21 11.75
C PRO A 193 -4.41 -6.63 12.57
N ALA A 194 -3.96 -7.35 13.59
CA ALA A 194 -2.95 -6.88 14.54
C ALA A 194 -1.61 -6.49 13.88
N GLY A 195 -1.29 -7.07 12.70
CA GLY A 195 -0.12 -6.69 11.89
C GLY A 195 -0.22 -5.32 11.20
N GLU A 196 -1.41 -4.74 11.12
CA GLU A 196 -1.60 -3.44 10.48
C GLU A 196 -1.12 -2.29 11.39
N ALA A 197 -0.43 -1.33 10.78
CA ALA A 197 0.20 -0.21 11.49
C ALA A 197 -0.77 0.59 12.40
N LEU A 198 -2.03 0.75 11.96
CA LEU A 198 -3.07 1.43 12.73
C LEU A 198 -3.37 0.68 14.03
N THR A 199 -3.64 -0.62 13.94
CA THR A 199 -3.98 -1.46 15.09
C THR A 199 -2.78 -1.62 16.01
N ARG A 200 -1.60 -1.87 15.46
CA ARG A 200 -0.36 -1.99 16.23
C ARG A 200 -0.08 -0.73 17.05
N GLY A 201 -0.10 0.46 16.42
CA GLY A 201 0.12 1.72 17.12
C GLY A 201 -0.94 2.02 18.18
N PHE A 202 -2.20 1.61 17.96
CA PHE A 202 -3.26 1.71 18.96
C PHE A 202 -3.00 0.79 20.16
N LEU A 203 -2.65 -0.49 19.92
CA LEU A 203 -2.38 -1.46 20.99
C LEU A 203 -1.09 -1.12 21.77
N GLU A 204 -0.06 -0.62 21.10
CA GLU A 204 1.16 -0.13 21.76
C GLU A 204 0.83 1.01 22.73
N GLN A 205 0.00 1.95 22.31
CA GLN A 205 -0.41 3.07 23.17
C GLN A 205 -1.33 2.62 24.33
N LEU A 206 -2.19 1.62 24.16
CA LEU A 206 -2.93 1.01 25.26
C LEU A 206 -1.99 0.38 26.28
N GLY A 207 -0.94 -0.30 25.81
CA GLY A 207 0.10 -0.87 26.69
C GLY A 207 0.82 0.21 27.53
N GLU A 208 1.12 1.39 26.94
CA GLU A 208 1.68 2.52 27.68
C GLU A 208 0.71 3.11 28.74
N LEU A 209 -0.59 2.94 28.54
CA LEU A 209 -1.63 3.35 29.49
C LEU A 209 -2.00 2.25 30.51
N ASP A 210 -1.32 1.09 30.46
CA ASP A 210 -1.63 -0.09 31.28
C ASP A 210 -3.09 -0.57 31.13
N VAL A 211 -3.63 -0.48 29.89
CA VAL A 211 -4.98 -0.90 29.53
C VAL A 211 -4.96 -2.20 28.76
N GLU A 212 -5.54 -3.25 29.32
CA GLU A 212 -5.72 -4.54 28.68
C GLU A 212 -7.03 -4.58 27.88
N TRP A 213 -6.93 -4.49 26.56
CA TRP A 213 -8.06 -4.63 25.66
C TRP A 213 -7.62 -5.24 24.33
N PHE A 214 -8.02 -6.47 24.09
CA PHE A 214 -7.57 -7.25 22.96
C PHE A 214 -8.63 -7.30 21.85
N PRO A 215 -8.21 -7.41 20.57
CA PRO A 215 -9.12 -7.58 19.44
C PRO A 215 -10.03 -8.80 19.61
N GLY A 216 -11.35 -8.56 19.54
CA GLY A 216 -12.35 -9.64 19.48
C GLY A 216 -12.90 -9.85 18.07
N ILE A 217 -12.82 -8.82 17.21
CA ILE A 217 -13.18 -8.90 15.79
C ILE A 217 -12.08 -8.20 14.97
N GLU A 218 -11.47 -8.93 14.04
CA GLU A 218 -10.56 -8.38 13.03
C GLU A 218 -11.28 -8.19 11.71
N ALA A 219 -11.32 -6.96 11.21
CA ALA A 219 -11.97 -6.58 9.97
C ALA A 219 -10.93 -6.22 8.91
N SER A 220 -11.16 -6.58 7.66
CA SER A 220 -10.23 -6.33 6.55
C SER A 220 -10.20 -4.87 6.06
N SER A 221 -11.07 -3.99 6.57
CA SER A 221 -11.07 -2.56 6.21
C SER A 221 -11.76 -1.71 7.27
N VAL A 222 -11.41 -0.42 7.34
CA VAL A 222 -12.06 0.56 8.21
C VAL A 222 -13.56 0.64 7.92
N SER A 223 -13.99 0.52 6.68
CA SER A 223 -15.41 0.52 6.32
C SER A 223 -16.18 -0.67 6.92
N LEU A 224 -15.53 -1.83 7.04
CA LEU A 224 -16.11 -2.97 7.75
C LEU A 224 -16.15 -2.71 9.26
N VAL A 225 -15.10 -2.15 9.85
CA VAL A 225 -15.13 -1.73 11.28
C VAL A 225 -16.34 -0.84 11.52
N GLU A 226 -16.55 0.19 10.72
CA GLU A 226 -17.71 1.10 10.83
C GLU A 226 -19.05 0.34 10.73
N THR A 227 -19.14 -0.61 9.78
CA THR A 227 -20.36 -1.40 9.58
C THR A 227 -20.70 -2.26 10.80
N TYR A 228 -19.70 -2.89 11.41
CA TYR A 228 -19.91 -3.73 12.59
C TYR A 228 -20.24 -2.90 13.83
N VAL A 229 -19.58 -1.75 14.00
CA VAL A 229 -19.92 -0.79 15.06
C VAL A 229 -21.35 -0.28 14.91
N ALA A 230 -21.77 0.07 13.68
CA ALA A 230 -23.14 0.54 13.40
C ALA A 230 -24.23 -0.49 13.76
N ARG A 231 -23.86 -1.75 13.92
CA ARG A 231 -24.74 -2.86 14.34
C ARG A 231 -24.61 -3.23 15.79
N GLY A 232 -23.87 -2.44 16.58
CA GLY A 232 -23.72 -2.64 18.02
C GLY A 232 -22.85 -3.85 18.40
N LEU A 233 -21.98 -4.34 17.50
CA LEU A 233 -21.15 -5.53 17.76
C LEU A 233 -19.92 -5.23 18.62
N GLY A 234 -19.63 -3.95 18.88
CA GLY A 234 -18.48 -3.53 19.69
C GLY A 234 -18.07 -2.10 19.41
N ILE A 235 -16.85 -1.78 19.81
CA ILE A 235 -16.20 -0.47 19.63
C ILE A 235 -15.09 -0.63 18.61
N GLY A 236 -15.05 0.27 17.62
CA GLY A 236 -14.10 0.22 16.53
C GLY A 236 -12.93 1.18 16.70
N VAL A 237 -11.78 0.86 16.09
CA VAL A 237 -10.65 1.77 15.94
C VAL A 237 -10.57 2.25 14.51
N ALA A 238 -10.47 3.56 14.31
CA ALA A 238 -10.37 4.19 12.99
C ALA A 238 -9.56 5.49 13.05
N VAL A 239 -9.48 6.18 11.93
CA VAL A 239 -8.90 7.52 11.81
C VAL A 239 -10.01 8.54 11.58
N ALA A 240 -9.84 9.75 12.11
CA ALA A 240 -10.71 10.87 11.80
C ALA A 240 -10.33 11.46 10.45
N VAL A 241 -11.11 11.14 9.41
CA VAL A 241 -10.95 11.74 8.08
C VAL A 241 -11.79 13.01 8.03
N PRO A 242 -11.21 14.20 7.77
CA PRO A 242 -11.97 15.43 7.61
C PRO A 242 -12.99 15.30 6.48
N ASP A 243 -14.13 16.00 6.63
CA ASP A 243 -15.23 16.05 5.66
C ASP A 243 -15.89 14.69 5.29
N LYS A 244 -15.46 13.61 5.93
CA LYS A 244 -16.12 12.31 5.74
C LYS A 244 -17.51 12.35 6.39
N THR A 245 -18.54 12.07 5.61
CA THR A 245 -19.89 11.86 6.15
C THR A 245 -19.86 10.68 7.11
N PRO A 246 -20.26 10.88 8.37
CA PRO A 246 -20.31 9.78 9.35
C PRO A 246 -21.20 8.63 8.85
N THR A 247 -20.75 7.40 9.05
CA THR A 247 -21.58 6.22 8.81
C THR A 247 -22.84 6.33 9.69
N PRO A 248 -24.06 6.11 9.15
CA PRO A 248 -25.28 6.14 9.96
C PRO A 248 -25.14 5.27 11.20
N ASN A 249 -25.66 5.74 12.33
CA ASN A 249 -25.60 5.09 13.65
C ASN A 249 -24.21 4.95 14.28
N VAL A 250 -23.20 5.60 13.72
CA VAL A 250 -21.84 5.63 14.30
C VAL A 250 -21.49 7.05 14.72
N ARG A 251 -20.77 7.21 15.80
CA ARG A 251 -20.07 8.44 16.16
C ARG A 251 -18.66 8.16 16.61
N ALA A 252 -17.78 9.14 16.42
CA ALA A 252 -16.37 9.05 16.77
C ALA A 252 -16.12 9.69 18.15
N LEU A 253 -15.29 9.04 18.95
CA LEU A 253 -14.72 9.59 20.18
C LEU A 253 -13.25 9.87 19.94
N PRO A 254 -12.76 11.09 20.16
CA PRO A 254 -11.34 11.42 20.03
C PRO A 254 -10.47 10.55 20.97
N LEU A 255 -9.26 10.29 20.51
CA LEU A 255 -8.21 9.59 21.27
C LEU A 255 -7.05 10.56 21.53
N PRO A 256 -7.18 11.52 22.48
CA PRO A 256 -6.10 12.43 22.79
C PRO A 256 -4.90 11.66 23.37
N GLY A 257 -3.68 12.04 22.97
CA GLY A 257 -2.46 11.37 23.40
C GLY A 257 -2.05 10.17 22.54
N PHE A 258 -2.94 9.64 21.69
CA PHE A 258 -2.57 8.60 20.72
C PHE A 258 -1.85 9.20 19.53
N PRO A 259 -0.73 8.59 19.06
CA PRO A 259 -0.02 9.07 17.91
C PRO A 259 -0.92 9.03 16.65
N PRO A 260 -0.92 10.09 15.82
CA PRO A 260 -1.75 10.11 14.62
C PRO A 260 -1.25 9.10 13.59
N ALA A 261 -2.17 8.61 12.77
CA ALA A 261 -1.84 7.84 11.58
C ALA A 261 -1.26 8.77 10.51
N VAL A 262 -0.07 8.47 10.03
CA VAL A 262 0.63 9.26 9.00
C VAL A 262 0.37 8.64 7.63
N ILE A 263 -0.38 9.32 6.77
CA ILE A 263 -0.59 8.92 5.38
C ILE A 263 0.45 9.63 4.50
N GLY A 264 1.07 8.88 3.61
CA GLY A 264 2.02 9.45 2.67
C GLY A 264 2.12 8.68 1.36
N ALA A 265 2.90 9.25 0.46
CA ALA A 265 3.26 8.63 -0.81
C ALA A 265 4.67 8.03 -0.72
N LEU A 266 4.84 6.83 -1.26
CA LEU A 266 6.10 6.10 -1.34
C LEU A 266 6.42 5.80 -2.79
N TRP A 267 7.69 5.95 -3.21
CA TRP A 267 8.15 5.60 -4.56
C TRP A 267 9.62 5.22 -4.57
N ARG A 268 10.08 4.58 -5.66
CA ARG A 268 11.50 4.22 -5.83
C ARG A 268 12.19 5.11 -6.87
N GLY A 269 13.48 5.33 -6.67
CA GLY A 269 14.35 5.99 -7.63
C GLY A 269 13.97 7.44 -7.91
N LYS A 270 14.28 7.91 -9.13
CA LYS A 270 13.96 9.26 -9.59
C LYS A 270 12.50 9.35 -10.02
N THR A 271 11.88 10.50 -9.77
CA THR A 271 10.52 10.79 -10.23
C THR A 271 10.50 11.06 -11.73
N THR A 272 9.53 10.48 -12.44
CA THR A 272 9.16 10.89 -13.80
C THR A 272 8.32 12.18 -13.75
N PRO A 273 8.18 12.93 -14.84
CA PRO A 273 7.32 14.13 -14.88
C PRO A 273 5.86 13.83 -14.43
N VAL A 274 5.32 12.68 -14.84
CA VAL A 274 3.97 12.24 -14.43
C VAL A 274 3.90 11.96 -12.95
N LEU A 275 4.87 11.23 -12.38
CA LEU A 275 4.91 10.94 -10.96
C LEU A 275 5.10 12.22 -10.13
N GLN A 276 5.97 13.12 -10.57
CA GLN A 276 6.19 14.40 -9.90
C GLN A 276 4.91 15.25 -9.84
N ALA A 277 4.18 15.31 -10.97
CA ALA A 277 2.90 15.99 -11.02
C ALA A 277 1.85 15.33 -10.11
N PHE A 278 1.81 13.99 -10.07
CA PHE A 278 0.91 13.25 -9.16
C PHE A 278 1.20 13.56 -7.69
N LEU A 279 2.48 13.56 -7.28
CA LEU A 279 2.87 13.88 -5.91
C LEU A 279 2.47 15.31 -5.53
N ALA A 280 2.63 16.27 -6.46
CA ALA A 280 2.20 17.66 -6.26
C ALA A 280 0.67 17.77 -6.09
N GLU A 281 -0.12 17.10 -6.95
CA GLU A 281 -1.59 17.05 -6.81
C GLU A 281 -2.03 16.39 -5.50
N ALA A 282 -1.36 15.29 -5.11
CA ALA A 282 -1.66 14.61 -3.85
C ALA A 282 -1.40 15.52 -2.64
N GLN A 283 -0.33 16.33 -2.64
CA GLN A 283 -0.08 17.31 -1.59
C GLN A 283 -1.17 18.40 -1.53
N VAL A 284 -1.57 18.92 -2.70
CA VAL A 284 -2.65 19.92 -2.77
C VAL A 284 -3.96 19.34 -2.23
N HIS A 285 -4.31 18.12 -2.66
CA HIS A 285 -5.52 17.45 -2.19
C HIS A 285 -5.49 17.19 -0.68
N ALA A 286 -4.37 16.70 -0.15
CA ALA A 286 -4.19 16.46 1.27
C ALA A 286 -4.28 17.75 2.11
N LYS A 287 -3.76 18.86 1.59
CA LYS A 287 -3.88 20.18 2.23
C LYS A 287 -5.34 20.64 2.27
N LEU A 288 -6.06 20.55 1.15
CA LEU A 288 -7.48 20.91 1.09
C LEU A 288 -8.31 20.02 2.05
N LEU A 289 -7.99 18.73 2.14
CA LEU A 289 -8.63 17.82 3.08
C LEU A 289 -8.39 18.25 4.52
N SER A 290 -7.15 18.60 4.88
CA SER A 290 -6.82 19.05 6.25
C SER A 290 -7.50 20.37 6.62
N GLU A 291 -7.83 21.22 5.65
CA GLU A 291 -8.52 22.51 5.84
C GLU A 291 -10.07 22.38 5.83
N GLY A 292 -10.61 21.14 5.69
CA GLY A 292 -12.05 20.91 5.54
C GLY A 292 -12.64 21.51 4.24
N ARG A 293 -11.86 21.55 3.17
CA ARG A 293 -12.19 22.21 1.90
C ARG A 293 -12.26 21.27 0.70
N THR A 294 -12.20 19.99 0.91
CA THR A 294 -12.43 19.05 -0.18
C THR A 294 -13.91 19.08 -0.51
N GLY A 295 -14.23 19.80 -1.56
CA GLY A 295 -15.58 19.79 -2.13
C GLY A 295 -15.93 18.43 -2.72
N VAL A 296 -16.14 17.44 -1.88
CA VAL A 296 -17.03 16.31 -2.16
C VAL A 296 -18.44 16.87 -2.02
N GLY A 297 -18.72 17.87 -2.89
CA GLY A 297 -20.00 18.53 -2.99
C GLY A 297 -21.00 17.56 -3.56
N THR A 298 -21.99 17.21 -2.76
CA THR A 298 -23.38 17.09 -3.17
C THR A 298 -23.65 17.73 -4.52
N ARG A 299 -23.44 16.99 -5.60
CA ARG A 299 -24.27 17.18 -6.79
C ARG A 299 -25.51 16.34 -6.52
N THR A 300 -26.49 16.95 -5.89
CA THR A 300 -27.90 16.51 -5.96
C THR A 300 -28.36 16.62 -7.42
N PRO A 301 -29.23 15.70 -7.89
CA PRO A 301 -29.61 15.54 -9.29
C PRO A 301 -30.30 16.72 -9.91
#